data_4f36f5952f5c32f6e39e3a0007bf8d01
#
_entry.id   4f36f5952f5c32f6e39e3a0007bf8d01
#
_cell.length_a   1.000
_cell.length_b   1.000
_cell.length_c   1.000
_cell.angle_alpha   90.00
_cell.angle_beta   90.00
_cell.angle_gamma   90.00
#
_symmetry.space_group_name_H-M   'P 1'
#
loop_
_entity.id
_entity.type
_entity.pdbx_description
1 polymer ?
#
loop_
_entity_poly.entity_id
_entity_poly.type
_entity_poly.pdbx_seq_one_letter_code
_entity_poly.pdbx_strand_id
1 'polypeptide(L)'
;GVNYLAKFNRPDDLYNVCLVEHATMTMLKELNVRVAATSIVNSQQEDILLVERFDVNGDRPTHHFLSANSLINREKVTNQALTENYSYSALAEFVMKHGAEPRDAHELYTRMVFNILMGNTDDHSRNHAFLYSFSDRNWRLSPAYDVLPINNSRQHGIGIGVHGREGTLENALSQSKRFGLTQAKAKTIISSVQSLTDEWISYFNMAGVSDSDIEMLKGIIPS
;
A
#
# COMPACT_ATOMS: atom_id res chain seq x y z
N GLY A 1 -11.38 24.35 -1.74
CA GLY A 1 -10.18 24.09 -0.94
C GLY A 1 -9.79 22.62 -1.05
N VAL A 2 -8.57 22.28 -0.67
CA VAL A 2 -8.09 20.91 -0.59
C VAL A 2 -8.46 20.34 0.79
N ASN A 3 -8.95 19.12 0.84
CA ASN A 3 -9.31 18.43 2.08
C ASN A 3 -8.23 17.43 2.46
N TYR A 4 -7.91 17.37 3.74
CA TYR A 4 -6.88 16.49 4.28
C TYR A 4 -7.44 15.60 5.38
N LEU A 5 -6.85 14.42 5.51
CA LEU A 5 -6.89 13.62 6.73
C LEU A 5 -5.62 13.93 7.50
N ALA A 6 -5.75 14.30 8.78
CA ALA A 6 -4.61 14.53 9.65
C ALA A 6 -4.37 13.29 10.51
N LYS A 7 -3.12 12.81 10.53
CA LYS A 7 -2.67 11.74 11.42
C LYS A 7 -1.68 12.31 12.43
N PHE A 8 -1.73 11.80 13.65
CA PHE A 8 -0.92 12.21 14.78
C PHE A 8 -0.16 11.01 15.34
N ASN A 9 1.04 11.24 15.88
CA ASN A 9 1.73 10.22 16.64
C ASN A 9 0.97 9.94 17.94
N ARG A 10 0.97 8.69 18.39
CA ARG A 10 0.37 8.26 19.64
C ARG A 10 1.47 8.14 20.71
N PRO A 11 1.13 8.29 22.00
CA PRO A 11 2.11 8.15 23.07
C PRO A 11 2.78 6.77 23.17
N ASP A 12 2.16 5.74 22.60
CA ASP A 12 2.61 4.35 22.58
C ASP A 12 3.30 3.95 21.26
N ASP A 13 3.41 4.87 20.31
CA ASP A 13 4.15 4.63 19.07
C ASP A 13 5.65 4.46 19.37
N LEU A 14 6.24 3.44 18.75
CA LEU A 14 7.65 3.10 18.98
C LEU A 14 8.62 4.05 18.26
N TYR A 15 8.16 4.70 17.21
CA TYR A 15 8.89 5.63 16.35
C TYR A 15 7.93 6.72 15.84
N ASN A 16 8.46 7.76 15.22
CA ASN A 16 7.63 8.81 14.61
C ASN A 16 6.86 8.27 13.39
N VAL A 17 5.64 7.79 13.64
CA VAL A 17 4.78 7.15 12.63
C VAL A 17 4.45 8.11 11.49
N CYS A 18 4.25 9.40 11.80
CA CYS A 18 3.93 10.42 10.79
C CYS A 18 5.06 10.62 9.78
N LEU A 19 6.31 10.76 10.25
CA LEU A 19 7.47 10.89 9.36
C LEU A 19 7.75 9.61 8.59
N VAL A 20 7.64 8.45 9.24
CA VAL A 20 7.89 7.14 8.63
C VAL A 20 6.86 6.85 7.53
N GLU A 21 5.57 7.10 7.76
CA GLU A 21 4.55 6.94 6.72
C GLU A 21 4.80 7.89 5.55
N HIS A 22 5.13 9.17 5.81
CA HIS A 22 5.45 10.14 4.77
C HIS A 22 6.64 9.67 3.91
N ALA A 23 7.72 9.23 4.56
CA ALA A 23 8.92 8.72 3.88
C ALA A 23 8.60 7.49 3.02
N THR A 24 7.87 6.53 3.58
CA THR A 24 7.49 5.29 2.90
C THR A 24 6.61 5.56 1.68
N MET A 25 5.62 6.44 1.83
CA MET A 25 4.75 6.83 0.71
C MET A 25 5.49 7.62 -0.37
N THR A 26 6.43 8.48 0.01
CA THR A 26 7.30 9.21 -0.92
C THR A 26 8.16 8.23 -1.72
N MET A 27 8.74 7.25 -1.05
CA MET A 27 9.53 6.20 -1.67
C MET A 27 8.70 5.34 -2.64
N LEU A 28 7.49 4.92 -2.25
CA LEU A 28 6.60 4.14 -3.13
C LEU A 28 6.28 4.87 -4.43
N LYS A 29 6.20 6.18 -4.42
CA LYS A 29 5.93 7.01 -5.60
C LYS A 29 6.99 6.88 -6.69
N GLU A 30 8.25 6.60 -6.34
CA GLU A 30 9.36 6.42 -7.28
C GLU A 30 9.17 5.19 -8.20
N LEU A 31 8.30 4.26 -7.81
CA LEU A 31 7.92 3.10 -8.63
C LEU A 31 6.79 3.40 -9.64
N ASN A 32 6.50 4.67 -9.92
CA ASN A 32 5.37 5.09 -10.73
C ASN A 32 4.01 4.60 -10.20
N VAL A 33 3.93 4.32 -8.90
CA VAL A 33 2.69 4.03 -8.18
C VAL A 33 1.97 5.34 -7.88
N ARG A 34 0.67 5.38 -8.11
CA ARG A 34 -0.15 6.51 -7.67
C ARG A 34 -0.29 6.46 -6.15
N VAL A 35 0.15 7.52 -5.49
CA VAL A 35 0.18 7.64 -4.03
C VAL A 35 -0.60 8.91 -3.65
N ALA A 36 -1.40 8.84 -2.58
CA ALA A 36 -2.04 10.02 -2.01
C ALA A 36 -0.97 11.05 -1.64
N ALA A 37 -1.19 12.32 -1.97
CA ALA A 37 -0.24 13.36 -1.64
C ALA A 37 -0.15 13.52 -0.12
N THR A 38 1.07 13.56 0.39
CA THR A 38 1.34 13.72 1.83
C THR A 38 2.24 14.91 2.09
N SER A 39 2.06 15.55 3.24
CA SER A 39 2.95 16.58 3.75
C SER A 39 3.03 16.51 5.27
N ILE A 40 4.16 16.97 5.81
CA ILE A 40 4.36 17.07 7.25
C ILE A 40 4.15 18.52 7.67
N VAL A 41 3.38 18.73 8.74
CA VAL A 41 3.23 20.02 9.42
C VAL A 41 3.77 19.86 10.85
N ASN A 42 4.76 20.67 11.18
CA ASN A 42 5.29 20.72 12.54
C ASN A 42 4.45 21.69 13.37
N SER A 43 3.82 21.17 14.41
CA SER A 43 3.09 21.97 15.40
C SER A 43 3.80 21.89 16.75
N GLN A 44 4.50 22.98 17.10
CA GLN A 44 5.20 23.26 18.38
C GLN A 44 5.95 22.09 19.07
N GLN A 45 5.51 20.85 18.99
CA GLN A 45 6.15 19.66 19.57
C GLN A 45 5.84 18.35 18.84
N GLU A 46 5.00 18.37 17.80
CA GLU A 46 4.56 17.14 17.12
C GLU A 46 4.60 17.30 15.61
N ASP A 47 5.01 16.22 14.94
CA ASP A 47 4.84 16.07 13.51
C ASP A 47 3.44 15.55 13.21
N ILE A 48 2.72 16.26 12.34
CA ILE A 48 1.39 15.90 11.88
C ILE A 48 1.49 15.54 10.41
N LEU A 49 1.07 14.33 10.07
CA LEU A 49 0.96 13.91 8.68
C LEU A 49 -0.39 14.35 8.10
N LEU A 50 -0.35 15.16 7.06
CA LEU A 50 -1.50 15.51 6.25
C LEU A 50 -1.53 14.63 5.01
N VAL A 51 -2.62 13.89 4.82
CA VAL A 51 -2.87 13.07 3.63
C VAL A 51 -4.00 13.73 2.85
N GLU A 52 -3.71 14.14 1.62
CA GLU A 52 -4.70 14.78 0.75
C GLU A 52 -5.79 13.77 0.33
N ARG A 53 -7.04 14.16 0.46
CA ARG A 53 -8.17 13.38 -0.02
C ARG A 53 -8.26 13.45 -1.53
N PHE A 54 -8.24 12.29 -2.17
CA PHE A 54 -8.27 12.11 -3.62
C PHE A 54 -9.68 11.83 -4.19
N ASP A 55 -10.67 11.69 -3.31
CA ASP A 55 -12.06 11.34 -3.65
C ASP A 55 -13.01 12.55 -3.67
N VAL A 56 -12.53 13.72 -3.23
CA VAL A 56 -13.31 14.97 -3.15
C VAL A 56 -12.55 16.15 -3.72
N ASN A 57 -13.29 17.18 -4.14
CA ASN A 57 -12.75 18.50 -4.49
C ASN A 57 -13.57 19.56 -3.72
N GLY A 58 -12.99 20.11 -2.66
CA GLY A 58 -13.72 20.87 -1.66
C GLY A 58 -14.82 19.99 -1.05
N ASP A 59 -16.06 20.49 -1.00
CA ASP A 59 -17.20 19.77 -0.43
C ASP A 59 -17.90 18.82 -1.42
N ARG A 60 -17.35 18.67 -2.63
CA ARG A 60 -18.00 17.87 -3.69
C ARG A 60 -17.25 16.56 -3.90
N PRO A 61 -17.90 15.39 -3.74
CA PRO A 61 -17.35 14.13 -4.19
C PRO A 61 -17.06 14.16 -5.70
N THR A 62 -15.86 13.74 -6.08
CA THR A 62 -15.43 13.65 -7.50
C THR A 62 -15.58 12.24 -8.04
N HIS A 63 -15.51 11.26 -7.14
CA HIS A 63 -15.61 9.84 -7.45
C HIS A 63 -16.51 9.14 -6.44
N HIS A 64 -17.11 8.04 -6.85
CA HIS A 64 -17.68 7.11 -5.89
C HIS A 64 -16.56 6.24 -5.33
N PHE A 65 -16.32 6.31 -4.02
CA PHE A 65 -15.31 5.56 -3.32
C PHE A 65 -15.85 4.19 -2.87
N LEU A 66 -15.17 3.12 -3.22
CA LEU A 66 -15.49 1.76 -2.80
C LEU A 66 -14.28 1.12 -2.14
N SER A 67 -14.35 0.91 -0.82
CA SER A 67 -13.31 0.17 -0.11
C SER A 67 -13.25 -1.27 -0.60
N ALA A 68 -12.05 -1.80 -0.80
CA ALA A 68 -11.86 -3.22 -1.12
C ALA A 68 -12.45 -4.15 -0.05
N ASN A 69 -12.53 -3.69 1.20
CA ASN A 69 -13.19 -4.43 2.28
C ASN A 69 -14.70 -4.66 2.03
N SER A 70 -15.34 -3.79 1.26
CA SER A 70 -16.76 -3.97 0.86
C SER A 70 -16.93 -4.97 -0.28
N LEU A 71 -15.87 -5.22 -1.07
CA LEU A 71 -15.88 -6.20 -2.16
C LEU A 71 -15.57 -7.60 -1.65
N ILE A 72 -14.74 -7.70 -0.62
CA ILE A 72 -14.25 -8.97 -0.09
C ILE A 72 -15.08 -9.32 1.14
N ASN A 73 -16.00 -10.25 0.99
CA ASN A 73 -16.86 -10.68 2.11
C ASN A 73 -16.04 -11.47 3.14
N ARG A 74 -15.91 -10.89 4.35
CA ARG A 74 -15.19 -11.48 5.49
C ARG A 74 -15.91 -12.64 6.17
N GLU A 75 -17.22 -12.78 6.00
CA GLU A 75 -18.04 -13.72 6.79
C GLU A 75 -17.70 -15.20 6.56
N LYS A 76 -16.88 -15.52 5.56
CA LYS A 76 -16.49 -16.91 5.21
C LYS A 76 -14.99 -17.04 4.94
N VAL A 77 -14.14 -16.42 5.78
CA VAL A 77 -12.69 -16.52 5.60
C VAL A 77 -12.18 -17.87 6.10
N THR A 78 -12.14 -18.83 5.19
CA THR A 78 -11.36 -20.08 5.35
C THR A 78 -9.92 -19.85 4.86
N ASN A 79 -8.99 -20.76 5.16
CA ASN A 79 -7.63 -20.68 4.59
C ASN A 79 -7.65 -20.65 3.05
N GLN A 80 -8.60 -21.35 2.42
CA GLN A 80 -8.82 -21.27 0.97
C GLN A 80 -9.31 -19.91 0.53
N ALA A 81 -10.20 -19.25 1.28
CA ALA A 81 -10.68 -17.90 0.98
C ALA A 81 -9.56 -16.85 1.05
N LEU A 82 -8.55 -17.04 1.92
CA LEU A 82 -7.39 -16.14 1.99
C LEU A 82 -6.51 -16.20 0.74
N THR A 83 -6.51 -17.30 0.00
CA THR A 83 -5.77 -17.42 -1.26
C THR A 83 -6.59 -17.01 -2.48
N GLU A 84 -7.90 -17.19 -2.43
CA GLU A 84 -8.79 -17.03 -3.59
C GLU A 84 -9.56 -15.71 -3.58
N ASN A 85 -10.24 -15.41 -2.47
CA ASN A 85 -11.25 -14.35 -2.41
C ASN A 85 -10.84 -13.17 -1.52
N TYR A 86 -10.00 -13.39 -0.51
CA TYR A 86 -9.48 -12.35 0.39
C TYR A 86 -7.99 -12.13 0.14
N SER A 87 -7.66 -11.70 -1.07
CA SER A 87 -6.28 -11.63 -1.55
C SER A 87 -6.08 -10.45 -2.51
N TYR A 88 -4.83 -10.04 -2.66
CA TYR A 88 -4.43 -9.08 -3.68
C TYR A 88 -4.84 -9.51 -5.09
N SER A 89 -4.74 -10.80 -5.39
CA SER A 89 -5.12 -11.32 -6.70
C SER A 89 -6.63 -11.19 -6.96
N ALA A 90 -7.47 -11.32 -5.93
CA ALA A 90 -8.91 -11.06 -6.08
C ALA A 90 -9.20 -9.59 -6.38
N LEU A 91 -8.46 -8.66 -5.76
CA LEU A 91 -8.55 -7.24 -6.08
C LEU A 91 -8.08 -6.93 -7.50
N ALA A 92 -7.01 -7.59 -7.95
CA ALA A 92 -6.51 -7.44 -9.32
C ALA A 92 -7.53 -7.95 -10.36
N GLU A 93 -8.20 -9.07 -10.09
CA GLU A 93 -9.26 -9.60 -10.95
C GLU A 93 -10.47 -8.65 -11.03
N PHE A 94 -10.84 -8.02 -9.91
CA PHE A 94 -11.88 -6.99 -9.91
C PHE A 94 -11.51 -5.83 -10.85
N VAL A 95 -10.29 -5.32 -10.73
CA VAL A 95 -9.81 -4.22 -11.57
C VAL A 95 -9.74 -4.63 -13.04
N MET A 96 -9.25 -5.81 -13.36
CA MET A 96 -9.18 -6.30 -14.74
C MET A 96 -10.56 -6.50 -15.36
N LYS A 97 -11.56 -6.88 -14.55
CA LYS A 97 -12.93 -7.11 -15.03
C LYS A 97 -13.76 -5.84 -15.15
N HIS A 98 -13.57 -4.89 -14.25
CA HIS A 98 -14.43 -3.71 -14.11
C HIS A 98 -13.67 -2.38 -14.26
N GLY A 99 -12.35 -2.43 -14.32
CA GLY A 99 -11.47 -1.27 -14.40
C GLY A 99 -11.21 -0.80 -15.82
N ALA A 100 -10.73 0.42 -15.92
CA ALA A 100 -10.39 1.05 -17.19
C ALA A 100 -9.10 0.51 -17.80
N GLU A 101 -8.13 0.13 -16.97
CA GLU A 101 -6.77 -0.10 -17.42
C GLU A 101 -6.12 -1.31 -16.75
N PRO A 102 -5.55 -2.24 -17.55
CA PRO A 102 -4.79 -3.39 -17.02
C PRO A 102 -3.60 -2.98 -16.11
N ARG A 103 -3.06 -1.78 -16.32
CA ARG A 103 -1.95 -1.26 -15.49
C ARG A 103 -2.30 -1.15 -14.00
N ASP A 104 -3.59 -0.98 -13.66
CA ASP A 104 -4.02 -0.90 -12.26
C ASP A 104 -3.78 -2.23 -11.51
N ALA A 105 -3.92 -3.37 -12.21
CA ALA A 105 -3.57 -4.68 -11.65
C ALA A 105 -2.05 -4.85 -11.48
N HIS A 106 -1.25 -4.35 -12.44
CA HIS A 106 0.21 -4.36 -12.32
C HIS A 106 0.69 -3.45 -11.19
N GLU A 107 0.08 -2.27 -11.03
CA GLU A 107 0.36 -1.37 -9.92
C GLU A 107 0.05 -2.03 -8.58
N LEU A 108 -1.08 -2.75 -8.48
CA LEU A 108 -1.45 -3.49 -7.27
C LEU A 108 -0.42 -4.58 -6.93
N TYR A 109 0.15 -5.26 -7.94
CA TYR A 109 1.25 -6.21 -7.75
C TYR A 109 2.50 -5.50 -7.20
N THR A 110 2.84 -4.33 -7.74
CA THR A 110 3.97 -3.52 -7.25
C THR A 110 3.78 -3.11 -5.79
N ARG A 111 2.57 -2.67 -5.41
CA ARG A 111 2.23 -2.33 -4.02
C ARG A 111 2.37 -3.53 -3.09
N MET A 112 1.89 -4.71 -3.50
CA MET A 112 2.03 -5.95 -2.74
C MET A 112 3.50 -6.29 -2.47
N VAL A 113 4.35 -6.26 -3.49
CA VAL A 113 5.79 -6.51 -3.36
C VAL A 113 6.46 -5.48 -2.45
N PHE A 114 6.09 -4.20 -2.60
CA PHE A 114 6.61 -3.13 -1.76
C PHE A 114 6.23 -3.32 -0.28
N ASN A 115 4.96 -3.64 0.01
CA ASN A 115 4.48 -3.91 1.36
C ASN A 115 5.20 -5.10 2.00
N ILE A 116 5.51 -6.15 1.23
CA ILE A 116 6.31 -7.29 1.70
C ILE A 116 7.72 -6.83 2.10
N LEU A 117 8.40 -6.10 1.22
CA LEU A 117 9.79 -5.70 1.42
C LEU A 117 9.96 -4.61 2.48
N MET A 118 8.95 -3.76 2.67
CA MET A 118 8.96 -2.73 3.72
C MET A 118 8.42 -3.21 5.07
N GLY A 119 7.95 -4.47 5.18
CA GLY A 119 7.38 -4.97 6.43
C GLY A 119 6.04 -4.33 6.80
N ASN A 120 5.28 -3.83 5.82
CA ASN A 120 3.91 -3.35 6.06
C ASN A 120 2.95 -4.52 6.18
N THR A 121 2.97 -5.18 7.31
CA THR A 121 2.18 -6.40 7.57
C THR A 121 0.74 -6.12 7.97
N ASP A 122 0.41 -4.89 8.38
CA ASP A 122 -0.98 -4.47 8.65
C ASP A 122 -1.73 -4.07 7.36
N ASP A 123 -1.09 -4.28 6.21
CA ASP A 123 -1.76 -4.06 4.93
C ASP A 123 -2.95 -5.02 4.77
N HIS A 124 -4.14 -4.46 4.75
CA HIS A 124 -5.40 -5.18 4.73
C HIS A 124 -6.38 -4.54 3.73
N SER A 125 -7.52 -5.19 3.49
CA SER A 125 -8.49 -4.75 2.48
C SER A 125 -9.04 -3.33 2.65
N ARG A 126 -8.92 -2.70 3.83
CA ARG A 126 -9.32 -1.29 4.03
C ARG A 126 -8.28 -0.29 3.51
N ASN A 127 -7.02 -0.74 3.33
CA ASN A 127 -5.93 0.08 2.81
C ASN A 127 -5.94 0.13 1.27
N HIS A 128 -6.92 -0.54 0.65
CA HIS A 128 -7.16 -0.51 -0.79
C HIS A 128 -8.57 -0.04 -1.09
N ALA A 129 -8.71 0.75 -2.16
CA ALA A 129 -10.01 1.23 -2.61
C ALA A 129 -10.05 1.35 -4.13
N PHE A 130 -11.27 1.46 -4.64
CA PHE A 130 -11.56 1.72 -6.04
C PHE A 130 -12.38 2.98 -6.17
N LEU A 131 -12.09 3.75 -7.20
CA LEU A 131 -12.74 5.00 -7.53
C LEU A 131 -13.54 4.83 -8.81
N TYR A 132 -14.85 5.07 -8.77
CA TYR A 132 -15.67 5.11 -9.97
C TYR A 132 -15.71 6.52 -10.52
N SER A 133 -15.25 6.69 -11.76
CA SER A 133 -15.37 7.93 -12.50
C SER A 133 -16.73 7.98 -13.20
N PHE A 134 -17.52 8.99 -12.88
CA PHE A 134 -18.84 9.19 -13.52
C PHE A 134 -18.70 9.63 -14.99
N SER A 135 -17.61 10.34 -15.34
CA SER A 135 -17.34 10.75 -16.72
C SER A 135 -16.95 9.56 -17.60
N ASP A 136 -16.08 8.71 -17.10
CA ASP A 136 -15.49 7.61 -17.86
C ASP A 136 -16.28 6.31 -17.70
N ARG A 137 -17.21 6.28 -16.75
CA ARG A 137 -18.07 5.13 -16.41
C ARG A 137 -17.29 3.85 -16.12
N ASN A 138 -16.18 3.97 -15.42
CA ASN A 138 -15.36 2.83 -15.08
C ASN A 138 -14.68 3.00 -13.71
N TRP A 139 -14.14 1.89 -13.22
CA TRP A 139 -13.41 1.83 -11.97
C TRP A 139 -11.90 2.02 -12.22
N ARG A 140 -11.24 2.63 -11.26
CA ARG A 140 -9.79 2.74 -11.18
C ARG A 140 -9.34 2.36 -9.78
N LEU A 141 -8.16 1.77 -9.67
CA LEU A 141 -7.51 1.62 -8.37
C LEU A 141 -7.26 3.02 -7.78
N SER A 142 -7.58 3.24 -6.50
CA SER A 142 -7.28 4.51 -5.82
C SER A 142 -5.76 4.74 -5.73
N PRO A 143 -5.30 5.96 -5.49
CA PRO A 143 -3.95 6.17 -4.98
C PRO A 143 -3.69 5.29 -3.75
N ALA A 144 -2.42 4.87 -3.51
CA ALA A 144 -2.02 4.18 -2.30
C ALA A 144 -2.06 5.13 -1.10
N TYR A 145 -2.43 4.62 0.04
CA TYR A 145 -2.49 5.34 1.33
C TYR A 145 -2.25 4.35 2.47
N ASP A 146 -1.85 4.84 3.64
CA ASP A 146 -1.65 4.06 4.84
C ASP A 146 -0.58 2.96 4.64
N VAL A 147 0.57 3.39 4.13
CA VAL A 147 1.69 2.50 3.80
C VAL A 147 2.89 2.85 4.68
N LEU A 148 3.20 1.96 5.62
CA LEU A 148 4.34 2.14 6.54
C LEU A 148 4.81 0.78 7.08
N PRO A 149 6.10 0.65 7.49
CA PRO A 149 6.58 -0.53 8.19
C PRO A 149 5.86 -0.71 9.53
N ILE A 150 5.42 -1.91 9.86
CA ILE A 150 4.72 -2.19 11.14
C ILE A 150 5.50 -3.17 12.00
N ASN A 151 5.87 -4.32 11.45
CA ASN A 151 6.67 -5.32 12.15
C ASN A 151 7.30 -6.31 11.16
N ASN A 152 8.21 -7.13 11.66
CA ASN A 152 8.90 -8.15 10.86
C ASN A 152 8.12 -9.48 10.75
N SER A 153 6.86 -9.52 11.10
CA SER A 153 6.00 -10.67 10.85
C SER A 153 5.94 -10.97 9.36
N ARG A 154 5.85 -12.23 8.99
CA ARG A 154 5.60 -12.63 7.60
C ARG A 154 4.12 -12.77 7.26
N GLN A 155 3.23 -12.53 8.24
CA GLN A 155 1.78 -12.69 8.03
C GLN A 155 1.12 -11.33 7.75
N HIS A 156 0.74 -11.12 6.52
CA HIS A 156 0.03 -9.91 6.08
C HIS A 156 -1.46 -9.93 6.45
N GLY A 157 -2.09 -8.76 6.46
CA GLY A 157 -3.53 -8.62 6.72
C GLY A 157 -4.43 -9.12 5.59
N ILE A 158 -3.86 -9.35 4.38
CA ILE A 158 -4.55 -9.82 3.17
C ILE A 158 -3.74 -10.94 2.50
N GLY A 159 -4.38 -11.81 1.72
CA GLY A 159 -3.72 -12.91 1.02
C GLY A 159 -2.74 -12.42 -0.05
N ILE A 160 -1.54 -13.01 -0.07
CA ILE A 160 -0.45 -12.71 -1.00
C ILE A 160 -0.48 -13.66 -2.20
N GLY A 161 -0.51 -14.98 -1.96
CA GLY A 161 -0.43 -15.98 -3.00
C GLY A 161 -0.89 -17.35 -2.55
N VAL A 162 -0.37 -18.42 -3.15
CA VAL A 162 -0.79 -19.82 -2.87
C VAL A 162 -0.52 -20.25 -1.42
N HIS A 163 0.42 -19.60 -0.74
CA HIS A 163 0.72 -19.81 0.67
C HIS A 163 -0.04 -18.82 1.60
N GLY A 164 -1.22 -18.38 1.17
CA GLY A 164 -2.08 -17.49 1.95
C GLY A 164 -1.46 -16.12 2.16
N ARG A 165 -1.34 -15.69 3.42
CA ARG A 165 -0.87 -14.36 3.82
C ARG A 165 0.64 -14.26 4.05
N GLU A 166 1.39 -15.32 3.73
CA GLU A 166 2.84 -15.32 3.92
C GLU A 166 3.50 -14.31 2.98
N GLY A 167 4.14 -13.28 3.56
CA GLY A 167 4.81 -12.19 2.86
C GLY A 167 6.19 -12.60 2.36
N THR A 168 6.25 -13.42 1.32
CA THR A 168 7.48 -13.79 0.63
C THR A 168 7.38 -13.47 -0.85
N LEU A 169 8.53 -13.19 -1.46
CA LEU A 169 8.60 -12.91 -2.91
C LEU A 169 8.21 -14.14 -3.73
N GLU A 170 8.51 -15.33 -3.24
CA GLU A 170 8.08 -16.60 -3.85
C GLU A 170 6.55 -16.69 -3.86
N ASN A 171 5.91 -16.39 -2.72
CA ASN A 171 4.46 -16.39 -2.62
C ASN A 171 3.82 -15.31 -3.51
N ALA A 172 4.39 -14.11 -3.57
CA ALA A 172 3.94 -13.05 -4.49
C ALA A 172 4.05 -13.49 -5.96
N LEU A 173 5.13 -14.18 -6.33
CA LEU A 173 5.34 -14.67 -7.70
C LEU A 173 4.36 -15.80 -8.08
N SER A 174 3.89 -16.59 -7.11
CA SER A 174 3.06 -17.78 -7.31
C SER A 174 1.75 -17.49 -8.06
N GLN A 175 1.17 -16.30 -7.87
CA GLN A 175 -0.10 -15.90 -8.50
C GLN A 175 0.04 -14.71 -9.47
N SER A 176 1.24 -14.40 -9.93
CA SER A 176 1.50 -13.25 -10.84
C SER A 176 0.56 -13.23 -12.07
N LYS A 177 0.17 -14.39 -12.59
CA LYS A 177 -0.77 -14.49 -13.72
C LYS A 177 -2.15 -13.88 -13.43
N ARG A 178 -2.61 -13.91 -12.17
CA ARG A 178 -3.90 -13.31 -11.78
C ARG A 178 -3.87 -11.78 -11.80
N PHE A 179 -2.67 -11.18 -11.90
CA PHE A 179 -2.47 -9.74 -12.13
C PHE A 179 -2.25 -9.41 -13.62
N GLY A 180 -2.42 -10.37 -14.52
CA GLY A 180 -2.13 -10.20 -15.95
C GLY A 180 -0.63 -10.17 -16.27
N LEU A 181 0.23 -10.60 -15.35
CA LEU A 181 1.68 -10.56 -15.49
C LEU A 181 2.25 -11.92 -15.95
N THR A 182 3.19 -11.89 -16.89
CA THR A 182 4.09 -13.02 -17.10
C THR A 182 5.06 -13.14 -15.93
N GLN A 183 5.61 -14.31 -15.68
CA GLN A 183 6.62 -14.49 -14.64
C GLN A 183 7.85 -13.59 -14.85
N ALA A 184 8.27 -13.37 -16.09
CA ALA A 184 9.39 -12.50 -16.40
C ALA A 184 9.09 -11.04 -15.99
N LYS A 185 7.91 -10.51 -16.33
CA LYS A 185 7.48 -9.16 -15.90
C LYS A 185 7.34 -9.04 -14.39
N ALA A 186 6.77 -10.06 -13.73
CA ALA A 186 6.65 -10.07 -12.28
C ALA A 186 8.04 -10.04 -11.59
N LYS A 187 9.02 -10.80 -12.08
CA LYS A 187 10.41 -10.75 -11.59
C LYS A 187 11.06 -9.40 -11.82
N THR A 188 10.82 -8.75 -12.97
CA THR A 188 11.31 -7.39 -13.23
C THR A 188 10.75 -6.39 -12.21
N ILE A 189 9.44 -6.46 -11.91
CA ILE A 189 8.82 -5.61 -10.87
C ILE A 189 9.49 -5.89 -9.52
N ILE A 190 9.62 -7.15 -9.13
CA ILE A 190 10.28 -7.53 -7.87
C ILE A 190 11.68 -6.91 -7.78
N SER A 191 12.51 -7.07 -8.81
CA SER A 191 13.87 -6.52 -8.82
C SER A 191 13.88 -4.98 -8.71
N SER A 192 12.96 -4.30 -9.39
CA SER A 192 12.85 -2.84 -9.29
C SER A 192 12.44 -2.38 -7.90
N VAL A 193 11.51 -3.09 -7.26
CA VAL A 193 11.10 -2.78 -5.89
C VAL A 193 12.22 -3.07 -4.91
N GLN A 194 12.92 -4.20 -5.04
CA GLN A 194 14.08 -4.52 -4.18
C GLN A 194 15.14 -3.43 -4.27
N SER A 195 15.57 -3.06 -5.48
CA SER A 195 16.57 -2.00 -5.65
C SER A 195 16.18 -0.68 -4.99
N LEU A 196 14.89 -0.32 -5.00
CA LEU A 196 14.42 0.87 -4.31
C LEU A 196 14.39 0.66 -2.79
N THR A 197 13.88 -0.49 -2.32
CA THR A 197 13.75 -0.74 -0.88
C THR A 197 15.09 -0.91 -0.20
N ASP A 198 16.14 -1.31 -0.89
CA ASP A 198 17.53 -1.35 -0.36
C ASP A 198 18.02 0.06 0.05
N GLU A 199 17.45 1.12 -0.50
CA GLU A 199 17.80 2.51 -0.22
C GLU A 199 16.90 3.18 0.86
N TRP A 200 16.07 2.43 1.57
CA TRP A 200 15.07 2.98 2.49
C TRP A 200 15.63 3.95 3.53
N ILE A 201 16.84 3.68 4.05
CA ILE A 201 17.50 4.54 5.04
C ILE A 201 17.73 5.95 4.48
N SER A 202 18.13 6.05 3.20
CA SER A 202 18.36 7.34 2.54
C SER A 202 17.06 8.15 2.46
N TYR A 203 15.96 7.53 2.06
CA TYR A 203 14.65 8.18 1.98
C TYR A 203 14.15 8.63 3.36
N PHE A 204 14.36 7.84 4.38
CA PHE A 204 13.92 8.17 5.75
C PHE A 204 14.74 9.31 6.34
N ASN A 205 16.05 9.32 6.10
CA ASN A 205 16.91 10.45 6.46
C ASN A 205 16.48 11.76 5.76
N MET A 206 16.17 11.70 4.47
CA MET A 206 15.68 12.87 3.71
C MET A 206 14.34 13.39 4.24
N ALA A 207 13.49 12.50 4.78
CA ALA A 207 12.22 12.87 5.40
C ALA A 207 12.38 13.40 6.84
N GLY A 208 13.57 13.35 7.43
CA GLY A 208 13.84 13.81 8.78
C GLY A 208 13.55 12.78 9.88
N VAL A 209 13.44 11.49 9.53
CA VAL A 209 13.33 10.40 10.51
C VAL A 209 14.61 10.34 11.33
N SER A 210 14.48 10.24 12.66
CA SER A 210 15.64 10.24 13.57
C SER A 210 16.50 8.98 13.44
N ASP A 211 17.81 9.10 13.78
CA ASP A 211 18.72 7.94 13.80
C ASP A 211 18.22 6.83 14.73
N SER A 212 17.59 7.19 15.86
CA SER A 212 17.02 6.22 16.80
C SER A 212 15.85 5.45 16.18
N ASP A 213 14.99 6.14 15.44
CA ASP A 213 13.86 5.51 14.74
C ASP A 213 14.37 4.61 13.60
N ILE A 214 15.38 5.07 12.84
CA ILE A 214 16.02 4.26 11.81
C ILE A 214 16.61 2.97 12.39
N GLU A 215 17.30 3.06 13.54
CA GLU A 215 17.87 1.87 14.19
C GLU A 215 16.78 0.88 14.62
N MET A 216 15.65 1.37 15.12
CA MET A 216 14.50 0.54 15.45
C MET A 216 13.89 -0.12 14.22
N LEU A 217 13.75 0.64 13.13
CA LEU A 217 13.17 0.17 11.87
C LEU A 217 14.02 -0.89 11.17
N LYS A 218 15.34 -0.96 11.42
CA LYS A 218 16.18 -2.08 10.97
C LYS A 218 15.74 -3.43 11.53
N GLY A 219 15.07 -3.46 12.70
CA GLY A 219 14.48 -4.66 13.26
C GLY A 219 13.10 -5.01 12.68
N ILE A 220 12.49 -4.08 11.94
CA ILE A 220 11.13 -4.19 11.40
C ILE A 220 11.17 -4.45 9.89
N ILE A 221 11.93 -3.65 9.14
CA ILE A 221 12.05 -3.78 7.68
C ILE A 221 12.93 -5.01 7.37
N PRO A 222 12.43 -5.95 6.56
CA PRO A 222 13.19 -7.13 6.18
C PRO A 222 14.48 -6.75 5.46
N SER A 223 15.60 -7.40 5.82
CA SER A 223 16.91 -7.27 5.16
C SER A 223 17.05 -8.23 3.97
#